data_772c800ed4ccb76a8b9f950ff2c06a0b
#
_entry.id   772c800ed4ccb76a8b9f950ff2c06a0b
#
_cell.length_a   1.000
_cell.length_b   1.000
_cell.length_c   1.000
_cell.angle_alpha   90.00
_cell.angle_beta   90.00
_cell.angle_gamma   90.00
#
_symmetry.space_group_name_H-M   'P 1'
#
loop_
_entity.id
_entity.type
_entity.pdbx_description
1 polymer ?
#
loop_
_entity_poly.entity_id
_entity_poly.type
_entity_poly.pdbx_seq_one_letter_code
_entity_poly.pdbx_strand_id
1 'polypeptide(L)'
;FPSTGFDLSIIYFAYYSFLCSSLIGYFINYRQTLLGADQKNYVVTAYFQTGNIIKTLIQMISAYYTGSYYIWISIEFVFGIIYSFFLNWKINQVYPWLKSDVNNGKLLYQKYPEVMKYTKQLFIHKIAALVQFQTTPFLVYTFVSLQAVAFYGNYTIITVKIKQLFENFLGSTAAGIGNLIA
;
A
#
# COMPACT_ATOMS: atom_id res chain seq x y z
N PHE A 1 13.86 -2.19 -25.62
CA PHE A 1 12.86 -1.31 -25.01
C PHE A 1 12.57 -0.21 -26.01
N PRO A 2 11.28 0.05 -26.37
CA PRO A 2 10.95 1.21 -27.17
C PRO A 2 11.45 2.44 -26.41
N SER A 3 12.12 3.36 -27.12
CA SER A 3 12.67 4.60 -26.58
C SER A 3 11.52 5.41 -25.97
N THR A 4 11.30 5.23 -24.68
CA THR A 4 10.44 6.11 -23.90
C THR A 4 11.22 7.42 -23.86
N GLY A 5 10.68 8.52 -24.33
CA GLY A 5 11.38 9.81 -24.32
C GLY A 5 11.75 10.35 -22.92
N PHE A 6 11.84 9.45 -21.94
CA PHE A 6 12.25 9.72 -20.56
C PHE A 6 13.71 9.34 -20.35
N ASP A 7 14.40 10.16 -19.58
CA ASP A 7 15.75 9.86 -19.13
C ASP A 7 15.76 8.57 -18.28
N LEU A 8 16.64 7.65 -18.61
CA LEU A 8 16.82 6.38 -17.89
C LEU A 8 17.07 6.59 -16.38
N SER A 9 17.75 7.68 -16.03
CA SER A 9 18.01 8.05 -14.65
C SER A 9 16.72 8.26 -13.85
N ILE A 10 15.73 8.94 -14.41
CA ILE A 10 14.43 9.15 -13.75
C ILE A 10 13.70 7.82 -13.54
N ILE A 11 13.76 6.92 -14.52
CA ILE A 11 13.11 5.62 -14.44
C ILE A 11 13.71 4.78 -13.30
N TYR A 12 15.05 4.71 -13.21
CA TYR A 12 15.71 4.00 -12.12
C TYR A 12 15.45 4.65 -10.76
N PHE A 13 15.50 5.97 -10.69
CA PHE A 13 15.22 6.69 -9.46
C PHE A 13 13.79 6.43 -8.97
N ALA A 14 12.80 6.47 -9.85
CA ALA A 14 11.42 6.15 -9.53
C ALA A 14 11.28 4.70 -9.05
N TYR A 15 11.84 3.74 -9.80
CA TYR A 15 11.78 2.33 -9.45
C TYR A 15 12.35 2.04 -8.07
N TYR A 16 13.58 2.50 -7.79
CA TYR A 16 14.19 2.25 -6.49
C TYR A 16 13.51 2.99 -5.34
N SER A 17 13.02 4.21 -5.56
CA SER A 17 12.26 4.95 -4.56
C SER A 17 10.97 4.23 -4.17
N PHE A 18 10.20 3.75 -5.13
CA PHE A 18 8.98 2.98 -4.88
C PHE A 18 9.29 1.61 -4.26
N LEU A 19 10.33 0.93 -4.71
CA LEU A 19 10.77 -0.34 -4.14
C LEU A 19 11.15 -0.18 -2.66
N CYS A 20 11.99 0.79 -2.33
CA CYS A 20 12.41 1.07 -0.96
C CYS A 20 11.21 1.48 -0.08
N SER A 21 10.32 2.34 -0.57
CA SER A 21 9.11 2.75 0.14
C SER A 21 8.21 1.54 0.46
N SER A 22 8.02 0.65 -0.51
CA SER A 22 7.23 -0.57 -0.33
C SER A 22 7.85 -1.52 0.69
N LEU A 23 9.18 -1.71 0.65
CA LEU A 23 9.88 -2.55 1.61
C LEU A 23 9.80 -1.98 3.03
N ILE A 24 10.01 -0.67 3.20
CA ILE A 24 9.86 0.02 4.48
C ILE A 24 8.44 -0.15 5.00
N GLY A 25 7.43 0.09 4.16
CA GLY A 25 6.03 -0.11 4.50
C GLY A 25 5.74 -1.55 4.95
N TYR A 26 6.29 -2.54 4.27
CA TYR A 26 6.12 -3.94 4.62
C TYR A 26 6.75 -4.30 5.98
N PHE A 27 8.00 -3.88 6.22
CA PHE A 27 8.72 -4.24 7.44
C PHE A 27 8.30 -3.42 8.67
N ILE A 28 7.88 -2.17 8.50
CA ILE A 28 7.51 -1.30 9.61
C ILE A 28 6.03 -1.42 9.94
N ASN A 29 5.16 -1.54 8.92
CA ASN A 29 3.72 -1.47 9.13
C ASN A 29 3.04 -2.82 9.41
N TYR A 30 3.80 -3.91 9.62
CA TYR A 30 3.22 -5.24 9.89
C TYR A 30 2.26 -5.24 11.11
N ARG A 31 2.48 -4.35 12.08
CA ARG A 31 1.64 -4.22 13.28
C ARG A 31 0.28 -3.58 13.02
N GLN A 32 0.10 -2.90 11.88
CA GLN A 32 -1.20 -2.27 11.57
C GLN A 32 -2.33 -3.30 11.41
N THR A 33 -2.01 -4.56 11.08
CA THR A 33 -2.98 -5.64 11.02
C THR A 33 -3.68 -5.89 12.36
N LEU A 34 -3.01 -5.58 13.47
CA LEU A 34 -3.59 -5.67 14.81
C LEU A 34 -4.72 -4.65 15.00
N LEU A 35 -4.54 -3.42 14.50
CA LEU A 35 -5.60 -2.40 14.54
C LEU A 35 -6.82 -2.83 13.73
N GLY A 36 -6.61 -3.55 12.62
CA GLY A 36 -7.68 -4.14 11.83
C GLY A 36 -8.43 -5.24 12.61
N ALA A 37 -7.69 -6.11 13.29
CA ALA A 37 -8.27 -7.18 14.12
C ALA A 37 -9.04 -6.62 15.33
N ASP A 38 -8.57 -5.50 15.92
CA ASP A 38 -9.22 -4.79 17.03
C ASP A 38 -10.32 -3.81 16.56
N GLN A 39 -10.79 -3.93 15.31
CA GLN A 39 -11.81 -3.08 14.69
C GLN A 39 -11.49 -1.58 14.69
N LYS A 40 -10.22 -1.20 14.90
CA LYS A 40 -9.72 0.18 14.89
C LYS A 40 -9.09 0.58 13.56
N ASN A 41 -9.47 -0.09 12.48
CA ASN A 41 -8.94 0.21 11.15
C ASN A 41 -9.21 1.66 10.69
N TYR A 42 -10.26 2.27 11.23
CA TYR A 42 -10.57 3.69 10.99
C TYR A 42 -9.41 4.62 11.40
N VAL A 43 -8.64 4.26 12.42
CA VAL A 43 -7.45 5.02 12.85
C VAL A 43 -6.40 5.01 11.75
N VAL A 44 -6.07 3.82 11.23
CA VAL A 44 -5.11 3.67 10.12
C VAL A 44 -5.56 4.46 8.90
N THR A 45 -6.86 4.32 8.55
CA THR A 45 -7.44 5.02 7.40
C THR A 45 -7.41 6.53 7.58
N ALA A 46 -7.75 7.05 8.74
CA ALA A 46 -7.73 8.49 9.02
C ALA A 46 -6.31 9.08 8.88
N TYR A 47 -5.32 8.45 9.50
CA TYR A 47 -3.93 8.91 9.37
C TYR A 47 -3.40 8.81 7.94
N PHE A 48 -3.72 7.73 7.25
CA PHE A 48 -3.31 7.53 5.86
C PHE A 48 -3.93 8.56 4.92
N GLN A 49 -5.22 8.80 5.02
CA GLN A 49 -5.92 9.77 4.16
C GLN A 49 -5.46 11.20 4.45
N THR A 50 -5.32 11.57 5.72
CA THR A 50 -4.80 12.90 6.11
C THR A 50 -3.38 13.10 5.58
N GLY A 51 -2.50 12.11 5.76
CA GLY A 51 -1.14 12.16 5.22
C GLY A 51 -1.11 12.28 3.69
N ASN A 52 -1.97 11.55 2.99
CA ASN A 52 -2.09 11.62 1.54
C ASN A 52 -2.57 13.00 1.05
N ILE A 53 -3.53 13.61 1.73
CA ILE A 53 -4.01 14.95 1.38
C ILE A 53 -2.86 15.97 1.51
N ILE A 54 -2.17 15.98 2.65
CA ILE A 54 -1.03 16.88 2.89
C ILE A 54 0.07 16.67 1.86
N LYS A 55 0.45 15.40 1.63
CA LYS A 55 1.44 15.02 0.63
C LYS A 55 1.07 15.54 -0.76
N THR A 56 -0.18 15.28 -1.18
CA THR A 56 -0.65 15.69 -2.51
C THR A 56 -0.64 17.19 -2.68
N LEU A 57 -1.03 17.97 -1.66
CA LEU A 57 -0.94 19.42 -1.70
C LEU A 57 0.51 19.90 -1.86
N ILE A 58 1.44 19.34 -1.10
CA ILE A 58 2.87 19.66 -1.21
C ILE A 58 3.41 19.27 -2.60
N GLN A 59 3.02 18.12 -3.13
CA GLN A 59 3.40 17.69 -4.48
C GLN A 59 2.87 18.64 -5.56
N MET A 60 1.61 19.07 -5.46
CA MET A 60 1.02 20.03 -6.41
C MET A 60 1.75 21.38 -6.38
N ILE A 61 2.01 21.92 -5.19
CA ILE A 61 2.76 23.16 -5.00
C ILE A 61 4.17 23.03 -5.59
N SER A 62 4.86 21.93 -5.24
CA SER A 62 6.21 21.64 -5.73
C SER A 62 6.24 21.50 -7.25
N ALA A 63 5.29 20.80 -7.85
CA ALA A 63 5.20 20.67 -9.30
C ALA A 63 4.99 22.01 -10.00
N TYR A 64 4.16 22.87 -9.43
CA TYR A 64 3.91 24.21 -9.98
C TYR A 64 5.17 25.08 -10.00
N TYR A 65 5.98 25.06 -8.91
CA TYR A 65 7.18 25.90 -8.83
C TYR A 65 8.41 25.31 -9.51
N THR A 66 8.57 24.00 -9.50
CA THR A 66 9.83 23.38 -9.95
C THR A 66 9.72 22.61 -11.26
N GLY A 67 8.53 22.10 -11.58
CA GLY A 67 8.33 21.22 -12.75
C GLY A 67 9.18 19.93 -12.73
N SER A 68 9.88 19.64 -11.61
CA SER A 68 10.82 18.55 -11.50
C SER A 68 10.16 17.25 -11.04
N TYR A 69 10.26 16.22 -11.86
CA TYR A 69 9.75 14.89 -11.53
C TYR A 69 10.53 14.20 -10.40
N TYR A 70 11.82 14.51 -10.27
CA TYR A 70 12.64 14.02 -9.15
C TYR A 70 12.11 14.48 -7.79
N ILE A 71 11.72 15.74 -7.68
CA ILE A 71 11.16 16.29 -6.44
C ILE A 71 9.83 15.63 -6.12
N TRP A 72 8.99 15.41 -7.13
CA TRP A 72 7.72 14.69 -6.95
C TRP A 72 7.91 13.31 -6.34
N ILE A 73 8.82 12.51 -6.91
CA ILE A 73 9.13 11.17 -6.43
C ILE A 73 9.77 11.21 -5.04
N SER A 74 10.66 12.17 -4.77
CA SER A 74 11.29 12.33 -3.47
C SER A 74 10.28 12.64 -2.38
N ILE A 75 9.29 13.49 -2.64
CA ILE A 75 8.20 13.78 -1.70
C ILE A 75 7.40 12.51 -1.42
N GLU A 76 7.05 11.74 -2.44
CA GLU A 76 6.35 10.45 -2.29
C GLU A 76 7.11 9.51 -1.36
N PHE A 77 8.40 9.35 -1.59
CA PHE A 77 9.27 8.48 -0.81
C PHE A 77 9.39 8.93 0.65
N VAL A 78 9.67 10.21 0.88
CA VAL A 78 9.82 10.77 2.22
C VAL A 78 8.52 10.66 3.03
N PHE A 79 7.38 10.97 2.42
CA PHE A 79 6.08 10.82 3.09
C PHE A 79 5.74 9.36 3.41
N GLY A 80 6.12 8.41 2.55
CA GLY A 80 5.97 6.98 2.84
C GLY A 80 6.73 6.55 4.10
N ILE A 81 7.96 7.07 4.28
CA ILE A 81 8.77 6.83 5.47
C ILE A 81 8.14 7.48 6.70
N ILE A 82 7.83 8.78 6.63
CA ILE A 82 7.24 9.55 7.74
C ILE A 82 5.95 8.88 8.21
N TYR A 83 5.07 8.51 7.28
CA TYR A 83 3.82 7.83 7.59
C TYR A 83 4.06 6.51 8.34
N SER A 84 4.99 5.69 7.87
CA SER A 84 5.30 4.40 8.48
C SER A 84 5.82 4.55 9.92
N PHE A 85 6.71 5.51 10.16
CA PHE A 85 7.22 5.79 11.51
C PHE A 85 6.13 6.35 12.42
N PHE A 86 5.33 7.28 11.93
CA PHE A 86 4.26 7.90 12.70
C PHE A 86 3.18 6.89 13.11
N LEU A 87 2.78 6.02 12.17
CA LEU A 87 1.83 4.95 12.45
C LEU A 87 2.38 3.97 13.49
N ASN A 88 3.64 3.55 13.34
CA ASN A 88 4.27 2.64 14.29
C ASN A 88 4.40 3.25 15.70
N TRP A 89 4.75 4.53 15.78
CA TRP A 89 4.76 5.26 17.04
C TRP A 89 3.38 5.27 17.70
N LYS A 90 2.32 5.53 16.92
CA LYS A 90 0.95 5.52 17.44
C LYS A 90 0.52 4.14 17.89
N ILE A 91 0.86 3.09 17.16
CA ILE A 91 0.58 1.72 17.54
C ILE A 91 1.26 1.37 18.87
N ASN A 92 2.51 1.79 19.08
CA ASN A 92 3.22 1.58 20.34
C ASN A 92 2.57 2.31 21.52
N GLN A 93 1.92 3.45 21.31
CA GLN A 93 1.14 4.13 22.36
C GLN A 93 -0.14 3.40 22.72
N VAL A 94 -0.84 2.86 21.70
CA VAL A 94 -2.12 2.16 21.92
C VAL A 94 -1.90 0.75 22.48
N TYR A 95 -0.81 0.09 22.08
CA TYR A 95 -0.49 -1.29 22.49
C TYR A 95 0.91 -1.40 23.09
N PRO A 96 1.17 -0.79 24.29
CA PRO A 96 2.50 -0.81 24.92
C PRO A 96 2.96 -2.21 25.34
N TRP A 97 2.00 -3.12 25.50
CA TRP A 97 2.26 -4.52 25.85
C TRP A 97 2.72 -5.38 24.67
N LEU A 98 2.53 -4.89 23.42
CA LEU A 98 2.90 -5.63 22.22
C LEU A 98 4.41 -5.54 21.97
N LYS A 99 5.15 -6.45 22.58
CA LYS A 99 6.58 -6.62 22.33
C LYS A 99 6.80 -7.73 21.33
N SER A 100 7.69 -7.47 20.34
CA SER A 100 8.11 -8.50 19.40
C SER A 100 9.04 -9.48 20.11
N ASP A 101 8.61 -10.72 20.27
CA ASP A 101 9.43 -11.81 20.81
C ASP A 101 9.86 -12.75 19.66
N VAL A 102 11.04 -12.48 19.13
CA VAL A 102 11.61 -13.26 18.01
C VAL A 102 12.13 -14.62 18.50
N ASN A 103 12.53 -14.74 19.78
CA ASN A 103 13.15 -15.94 20.32
C ASN A 103 12.19 -17.12 20.41
N ASN A 104 10.90 -16.85 20.64
CA ASN A 104 9.85 -17.86 20.74
C ASN A 104 9.15 -18.16 19.40
N GLY A 105 9.58 -17.54 18.28
CA GLY A 105 8.94 -17.71 16.97
C GLY A 105 8.84 -19.18 16.51
N LYS A 106 9.86 -19.99 16.78
CA LYS A 106 9.87 -21.41 16.41
C LYS A 106 8.87 -22.24 17.22
N LEU A 107 8.74 -21.95 18.50
CA LEU A 107 7.75 -22.58 19.39
C LEU A 107 6.32 -22.19 19.01
N LEU A 108 6.10 -20.92 18.68
CA LEU A 108 4.80 -20.42 18.24
C LEU A 108 4.38 -21.04 16.90
N TYR A 109 5.34 -21.22 15.99
CA TYR A 109 5.10 -21.92 14.72
C TYR A 109 4.60 -23.36 14.93
N GLN A 110 5.21 -24.09 15.86
CA GLN A 110 4.80 -25.45 16.19
C GLN A 110 3.45 -25.49 16.93
N LYS A 111 3.17 -24.49 17.75
CA LYS A 111 1.93 -24.39 18.53
C LYS A 111 0.71 -24.02 17.67
N TYR A 112 0.91 -23.25 16.60
CA TYR A 112 -0.16 -22.76 15.74
C TYR A 112 0.07 -23.10 14.27
N PRO A 113 0.06 -24.39 13.87
CA PRO A 113 0.33 -24.81 12.48
C PRO A 113 -0.72 -24.28 11.48
N GLU A 114 -1.94 -24.01 11.95
CA GLU A 114 -3.04 -23.47 11.15
C GLU A 114 -2.74 -22.09 10.58
N VAL A 115 -2.02 -21.25 11.32
CA VAL A 115 -1.62 -19.91 10.85
C VAL A 115 -0.81 -20.02 9.57
N MET A 116 0.10 -20.99 9.49
CA MET A 116 0.90 -21.20 8.28
C MET A 116 0.06 -21.73 7.11
N LYS A 117 -0.90 -22.61 7.40
CA LYS A 117 -1.83 -23.13 6.37
C LYS A 117 -2.63 -21.97 5.78
N TYR A 118 -3.22 -21.12 6.60
CA TYR A 118 -3.96 -19.94 6.13
C TYR A 118 -3.06 -18.93 5.41
N THR A 119 -1.85 -18.69 5.89
CA THR A 119 -0.88 -17.81 5.21
C THR A 119 -0.55 -18.31 3.80
N LYS A 120 -0.32 -19.62 3.63
CA LYS A 120 -0.09 -20.21 2.30
C LYS A 120 -1.31 -20.04 1.37
N GLN A 121 -2.52 -20.25 1.88
CA GLN A 121 -3.75 -20.05 1.09
C GLN A 121 -3.89 -18.60 0.66
N LEU A 122 -3.72 -17.66 1.59
CA LEU A 122 -3.75 -16.23 1.28
C LEU A 122 -2.67 -15.82 0.28
N PHE A 123 -1.47 -16.41 0.36
CA PHE A 123 -0.38 -16.15 -0.58
C PHE A 123 -0.76 -16.55 -2.00
N ILE A 124 -1.38 -17.73 -2.19
CA ILE A 124 -1.85 -18.20 -3.49
C ILE A 124 -2.90 -17.22 -4.05
N HIS A 125 -3.87 -16.81 -3.23
CA HIS A 125 -4.88 -15.81 -3.63
C HIS A 125 -4.27 -14.47 -4.01
N LYS A 126 -3.25 -14.02 -3.28
CA LYS A 126 -2.54 -12.77 -3.59
C LYS A 126 -1.75 -12.84 -4.89
N ILE A 127 -1.11 -13.98 -5.18
CA ILE A 127 -0.44 -14.20 -6.47
C ILE A 127 -1.47 -14.22 -7.61
N ALA A 128 -2.57 -14.93 -7.45
CA ALA A 128 -3.63 -14.98 -8.46
C ALA A 128 -4.17 -13.57 -8.77
N ALA A 129 -4.44 -12.79 -7.74
CA ALA A 129 -4.87 -11.39 -7.88
C ALA A 129 -3.81 -10.52 -8.58
N LEU A 130 -2.52 -10.68 -8.22
CA LEU A 130 -1.42 -9.97 -8.86
C LEU A 130 -1.37 -10.29 -10.35
N VAL A 131 -1.41 -11.57 -10.72
CA VAL A 131 -1.43 -11.99 -12.14
C VAL A 131 -2.63 -11.38 -12.85
N GLN A 132 -3.83 -11.46 -12.28
CA GLN A 132 -5.04 -10.92 -12.88
C GLN A 132 -4.97 -9.41 -13.13
N PHE A 133 -4.52 -8.63 -12.14
CA PHE A 133 -4.52 -7.17 -12.26
C PHE A 133 -3.32 -6.62 -13.03
N GLN A 134 -2.17 -7.28 -12.99
CA GLN A 134 -0.96 -6.79 -13.67
C GLN A 134 -0.81 -7.31 -15.10
N THR A 135 -1.51 -8.39 -15.45
CA THR A 135 -1.43 -8.94 -16.83
C THR A 135 -2.03 -7.98 -17.84
N THR A 136 -3.14 -7.31 -17.54
CA THR A 136 -3.80 -6.40 -18.48
C THR A 136 -2.90 -5.23 -18.92
N PRO A 137 -2.30 -4.44 -18.00
CA PRO A 137 -1.36 -3.39 -18.40
C PRO A 137 -0.16 -3.92 -19.19
N PHE A 138 0.34 -5.10 -18.84
CA PHE A 138 1.45 -5.73 -19.57
C PHE A 138 1.07 -6.11 -20.99
N LEU A 139 -0.11 -6.69 -21.20
CA LEU A 139 -0.61 -7.01 -22.53
C LEU A 139 -0.85 -5.75 -23.38
N VAL A 140 -1.45 -4.71 -22.79
CA VAL A 140 -1.65 -3.42 -23.48
C VAL A 140 -0.29 -2.82 -23.88
N TYR A 141 0.72 -2.89 -23.01
CA TYR A 141 2.07 -2.44 -23.35
C TYR A 141 2.67 -3.22 -24.53
N THR A 142 2.55 -4.55 -24.45
CA THR A 142 3.20 -5.44 -25.44
C THR A 142 2.54 -5.39 -26.81
N PHE A 143 1.22 -5.32 -26.87
CA PHE A 143 0.47 -5.45 -28.12
C PHE A 143 -0.02 -4.13 -28.70
N VAL A 144 -0.07 -3.06 -27.91
CA VAL A 144 -0.57 -1.76 -28.38
C VAL A 144 0.52 -0.69 -28.29
N SER A 145 0.73 -0.08 -27.12
CA SER A 145 1.77 0.93 -26.90
C SER A 145 1.86 1.37 -25.44
N LEU A 146 2.97 2.03 -25.09
CA LEU A 146 3.13 2.67 -23.77
C LEU A 146 2.09 3.78 -23.53
N GLN A 147 1.74 4.53 -24.58
CA GLN A 147 0.73 5.58 -24.51
C GLN A 147 -0.66 5.02 -24.19
N ALA A 148 -1.00 3.86 -24.76
CA ALA A 148 -2.25 3.17 -24.45
C ALA A 148 -2.29 2.70 -22.99
N VAL A 149 -1.15 2.25 -22.43
CA VAL A 149 -1.06 1.92 -20.99
C VAL A 149 -1.33 3.14 -20.12
N ALA A 150 -0.80 4.31 -20.48
CA ALA A 150 -1.04 5.54 -19.73
C ALA A 150 -2.54 5.93 -19.75
N PHE A 151 -3.20 5.85 -20.88
CA PHE A 151 -4.65 6.08 -20.98
C PHE A 151 -5.43 5.04 -20.18
N TYR A 152 -5.12 3.76 -20.32
CA TYR A 152 -5.72 2.69 -19.54
C TYR A 152 -5.56 2.93 -18.03
N GLY A 153 -4.36 3.33 -17.58
CA GLY A 153 -4.08 3.67 -16.19
C GLY A 153 -4.96 4.79 -15.68
N ASN A 154 -5.13 5.87 -16.45
CA ASN A 154 -5.98 7.00 -16.05
C ASN A 154 -7.45 6.59 -15.89
N TYR A 155 -8.00 5.81 -16.80
CA TYR A 155 -9.36 5.27 -16.66
C TYR A 155 -9.48 4.30 -15.47
N THR A 156 -8.48 3.46 -15.29
CA THR A 156 -8.44 2.51 -14.16
C THR A 156 -8.40 3.24 -12.81
N ILE A 157 -7.67 4.35 -12.69
CA ILE A 157 -7.67 5.16 -11.46
C ILE A 157 -9.08 5.61 -11.10
N ILE A 158 -9.86 6.10 -12.05
CA ILE A 158 -11.24 6.55 -11.80
C ILE A 158 -12.10 5.38 -11.28
N THR A 159 -12.09 4.25 -12.00
CA THR A 159 -12.90 3.08 -11.63
C THR A 159 -12.50 2.49 -10.28
N VAL A 160 -11.18 2.41 -10.01
CA VAL A 160 -10.64 1.93 -8.73
C VAL A 160 -11.02 2.87 -7.59
N LYS A 161 -10.97 4.18 -7.79
CA LYS A 161 -11.35 5.16 -6.75
C LYS A 161 -12.84 5.09 -6.42
N ILE A 162 -13.70 4.95 -7.43
CA ILE A 162 -15.13 4.74 -7.20
C ILE A 162 -15.36 3.43 -6.44
N LYS A 163 -14.74 2.34 -6.85
CA LYS A 163 -14.81 1.06 -6.16
C LYS A 163 -14.36 1.16 -4.70
N GLN A 164 -13.23 1.83 -4.43
CA GLN A 164 -12.73 2.06 -3.08
C GLN A 164 -13.72 2.82 -2.18
N LEU A 165 -14.46 3.79 -2.72
CA LEU A 165 -15.50 4.49 -1.96
C LEU A 165 -16.57 3.50 -1.47
N PHE A 166 -17.07 2.63 -2.35
CA PHE A 166 -18.04 1.60 -1.97
C PHE A 166 -17.46 0.58 -0.99
N GLU A 167 -16.25 0.12 -1.23
CA GLU A 167 -15.57 -0.83 -0.34
C GLU A 167 -15.33 -0.26 1.06
N ASN A 168 -14.95 1.01 1.16
CA ASN A 168 -14.78 1.69 2.45
C ASN A 168 -16.12 1.85 3.18
N PHE A 169 -17.18 2.18 2.45
CA PHE A 169 -18.52 2.30 3.02
C PHE A 169 -19.04 0.95 3.53
N LEU A 170 -18.97 -0.09 2.72
CA LEU A 170 -19.41 -1.43 3.09
C LEU A 170 -18.49 -2.07 4.14
N GLY A 171 -17.19 -1.84 4.05
CA GLY A 171 -16.21 -2.37 5.01
C GLY A 171 -16.37 -1.80 6.42
N SER A 172 -16.84 -0.55 6.54
CA SER A 172 -17.13 0.04 7.85
C SER A 172 -18.31 -0.64 8.57
N THR A 173 -19.25 -1.21 7.82
CA THR A 173 -20.42 -1.90 8.37
C THR A 173 -20.15 -3.39 8.64
N ALA A 174 -19.20 -3.99 7.96
CA ALA A 174 -18.89 -5.42 8.06
C ALA A 174 -18.47 -5.85 9.48
N ALA A 175 -17.72 -5.03 10.18
CA ALA A 175 -17.31 -5.29 11.57
C ALA A 175 -18.49 -5.24 12.53
N GLY A 176 -19.43 -4.32 12.33
CA GLY A 176 -20.67 -4.22 13.12
C GLY A 176 -21.59 -5.43 12.91
N ILE A 177 -21.71 -5.89 11.67
CA ILE A 177 -22.50 -7.08 11.33
C ILE A 177 -21.88 -8.34 11.93
N GLY A 178 -20.54 -8.47 11.87
CA GLY A 178 -19.83 -9.60 12.48
C GLY A 178 -20.08 -9.73 13.99
N ASN A 179 -20.15 -8.61 14.71
CA ASN A 179 -20.48 -8.61 16.14
C ASN A 179 -21.92 -8.95 16.46
N LEU A 180 -22.85 -8.75 15.51
CA LEU A 180 -24.27 -9.09 15.70
C LEU A 180 -24.57 -10.57 15.47
N ILE A 181 -23.67 -11.28 14.76
CA ILE A 181 -23.83 -12.70 14.41
C ILE A 181 -23.04 -13.61 15.37
N ALA A 182 -22.00 -13.07 16.04
CA ALA A 182 -21.18 -13.79 17.02
C ALA A 182 -21.85 -13.79 18.40
#